data_933df7ce5c2ad60ac5759ce945cb0d92
#
_entry.id   933df7ce5c2ad60ac5759ce945cb0d92
#
_cell.length_a   1.000
_cell.length_b   1.000
_cell.length_c   1.000
_cell.angle_alpha   90.00
_cell.angle_beta   90.00
_cell.angle_gamma   90.00
#
_symmetry.space_group_name_H-M   'P 1'
#
loop_
_entity.id
_entity.type
_entity.pdbx_description
1 polymer ?
#
loop_
_entity_poly.entity_id
_entity_poly.type
_entity_poly.pdbx_seq_one_letter_code
_entity_poly.pdbx_strand_id
1 'polypeptide(L)'
;ESRIITFAAHDLFSEFVKKTLNSYPVKTVNLYKGNKMPVVLSSTLLYCGDRSFISYTDGMDLNDAVMDEVYENLKGAYVVDMHVGFLDVYKRLKKDGCIQIFDTGWEDDLTLEKYKDYLEIADYYIPNQKEAMKITGTSSVEEAADILSEFFSDVTIKMDKEGCLLKNKDGIKIISSV
;
A
#
# COMPACT_ATOMS: atom_id res chain seq x y z
N GLU A 1 -11.52 14.54 -7.50
CA GLU A 1 -12.38 13.57 -6.80
C GLU A 1 -11.53 12.43 -6.26
N SER A 2 -11.71 12.09 -4.98
CA SER A 2 -11.08 10.90 -4.38
C SER A 2 -12.09 9.74 -4.35
N ARG A 3 -11.60 8.51 -4.60
CA ARG A 3 -12.42 7.30 -4.61
C ARG A 3 -11.74 6.19 -3.82
N ILE A 4 -12.53 5.44 -3.07
CA ILE A 4 -12.09 4.23 -2.37
C ILE A 4 -12.90 3.05 -2.90
N ILE A 5 -12.21 2.00 -3.35
CA ILE A 5 -12.79 0.69 -3.58
C ILE A 5 -12.72 -0.06 -2.25
N THR A 6 -13.83 -0.60 -1.79
CA THR A 6 -13.91 -1.32 -0.52
C THR A 6 -14.67 -2.64 -0.68
N PHE A 7 -14.45 -3.53 0.28
CA PHE A 7 -15.12 -4.80 0.42
C PHE A 7 -15.68 -4.88 1.83
N ALA A 8 -16.95 -4.53 1.98
CA ALA A 8 -17.62 -4.43 3.28
C ALA A 8 -18.96 -5.18 3.23
N ALA A 9 -19.17 -6.10 4.16
CA ALA A 9 -20.37 -6.92 4.31
C ALA A 9 -21.46 -6.20 5.13
N HIS A 10 -22.31 -6.98 5.82
CA HIS A 10 -23.38 -6.48 6.71
C HIS A 10 -23.10 -6.81 8.19
N ASP A 11 -21.84 -7.05 8.54
CA ASP A 11 -21.42 -7.22 9.93
C ASP A 11 -21.15 -5.88 10.62
N LEU A 12 -21.00 -5.91 11.95
CA LEU A 12 -20.79 -4.72 12.78
C LEU A 12 -19.60 -3.87 12.33
N PHE A 13 -18.48 -4.51 11.96
CA PHE A 13 -17.25 -3.79 11.59
C PHE A 13 -17.34 -3.21 10.19
N SER A 14 -17.94 -3.94 9.26
CA SER A 14 -18.23 -3.43 7.92
C SER A 14 -19.19 -2.24 7.96
N GLU A 15 -20.21 -2.26 8.81
CA GLU A 15 -21.12 -1.10 8.99
C GLU A 15 -20.38 0.10 9.62
N PHE A 16 -19.48 -0.14 10.57
CA PHE A 16 -18.63 0.91 11.12
C PHE A 16 -17.74 1.55 10.05
N VAL A 17 -17.07 0.74 9.22
CA VAL A 17 -16.24 1.23 8.10
C VAL A 17 -17.07 2.05 7.11
N LYS A 18 -18.23 1.53 6.66
CA LYS A 18 -19.12 2.25 5.74
C LYS A 18 -19.58 3.59 6.31
N LYS A 19 -20.00 3.61 7.59
CA LYS A 19 -20.42 4.84 8.28
C LYS A 19 -19.28 5.84 8.36
N THR A 20 -18.05 5.38 8.67
CA THR A 20 -16.87 6.23 8.75
C THR A 20 -16.53 6.82 7.39
N LEU A 21 -16.43 6.01 6.35
CA LEU A 21 -16.14 6.48 4.99
C LEU A 21 -17.18 7.50 4.49
N ASN A 22 -18.46 7.30 4.78
CA ASN A 22 -19.53 8.22 4.41
C ASN A 22 -19.45 9.58 5.12
N SER A 23 -18.65 9.72 6.20
CA SER A 23 -18.42 11.00 6.87
C SER A 23 -17.36 11.87 6.22
N TYR A 24 -16.64 11.33 5.23
CA TYR A 24 -15.59 12.03 4.48
C TYR A 24 -16.04 12.34 3.04
N PRO A 25 -15.51 13.38 2.40
CA PRO A 25 -15.82 13.74 1.01
C PRO A 25 -15.11 12.80 0.02
N VAL A 26 -15.29 11.49 0.20
CA VAL A 26 -14.68 10.42 -0.61
C VAL A 26 -15.78 9.58 -1.22
N LYS A 27 -15.72 9.34 -2.51
CA LYS A 27 -16.64 8.41 -3.18
C LYS A 27 -16.27 6.97 -2.82
N THR A 28 -17.15 6.27 -2.12
CA THR A 28 -16.95 4.87 -1.76
C THR A 28 -17.69 3.96 -2.76
N VAL A 29 -16.96 2.98 -3.29
CA VAL A 29 -17.52 1.91 -4.13
C VAL A 29 -17.32 0.59 -3.40
N ASN A 30 -18.40 -0.02 -2.92
CA ASN A 30 -18.36 -1.32 -2.28
C ASN A 30 -18.62 -2.43 -3.30
N LEU A 31 -17.64 -3.28 -3.54
CA LEU A 31 -17.71 -4.39 -4.50
C LEU A 31 -17.98 -5.76 -3.84
N TYR A 32 -18.11 -5.81 -2.52
CA TYR A 32 -18.33 -7.07 -1.81
C TYR A 32 -19.77 -7.56 -1.99
N LYS A 33 -19.92 -8.82 -2.41
CA LYS A 33 -21.20 -9.50 -2.62
C LYS A 33 -21.41 -10.71 -1.72
N GLY A 34 -20.43 -10.99 -0.82
CA GLY A 34 -20.47 -12.13 0.10
C GLY A 34 -21.15 -11.81 1.43
N ASN A 35 -21.17 -12.80 2.32
CA ASN A 35 -21.77 -12.73 3.65
C ASN A 35 -20.78 -13.00 4.80
N LYS A 36 -19.50 -13.17 4.50
CA LYS A 36 -18.43 -13.28 5.49
C LYS A 36 -17.93 -11.89 5.88
N MET A 37 -17.02 -11.81 6.84
CA MET A 37 -16.41 -10.54 7.25
C MET A 37 -15.13 -10.28 6.45
N PRO A 38 -15.16 -9.45 5.38
CA PRO A 38 -13.99 -9.17 4.56
C PRO A 38 -13.08 -8.10 5.16
N VAL A 39 -13.60 -7.28 6.08
CA VAL A 39 -12.85 -6.21 6.75
C VAL A 39 -11.80 -6.81 7.67
N VAL A 40 -10.56 -6.32 7.57
CA VAL A 40 -9.47 -6.73 8.45
C VAL A 40 -9.63 -6.05 9.81
N LEU A 41 -9.69 -6.86 10.87
CA LEU A 41 -9.64 -6.40 12.24
C LEU A 41 -8.24 -6.62 12.80
N SER A 42 -7.64 -5.58 13.34
CA SER A 42 -6.32 -5.67 13.96
C SER A 42 -6.37 -5.22 15.41
N SER A 43 -5.88 -6.08 16.30
CA SER A 43 -5.59 -5.71 17.69
C SER A 43 -4.13 -5.32 17.81
N THR A 44 -3.87 -4.15 18.38
CA THR A 44 -2.51 -3.64 18.58
C THR A 44 -2.04 -4.01 19.99
N LEU A 45 -0.91 -4.69 20.07
CA LEU A 45 -0.20 -4.98 21.30
C LEU A 45 0.99 -4.03 21.43
N LEU A 46 1.04 -3.28 22.53
CA LEU A 46 2.17 -2.38 22.83
C LEU A 46 3.07 -3.05 23.87
N TYR A 47 4.34 -3.24 23.53
CA TYR A 47 5.34 -3.82 24.41
C TYR A 47 6.72 -3.21 24.18
N CYS A 48 7.39 -2.78 25.25
CA CYS A 48 8.76 -2.23 25.23
C CYS A 48 8.99 -1.10 24.20
N GLY A 49 7.97 -0.25 23.97
CA GLY A 49 8.08 0.89 23.04
C GLY A 49 7.89 0.53 21.56
N ASP A 50 7.60 -0.73 21.26
CA ASP A 50 7.22 -1.18 19.92
C ASP A 50 5.78 -1.73 19.91
N ARG A 51 5.24 -1.95 18.71
CA ARG A 51 3.88 -2.43 18.52
C ARG A 51 3.87 -3.69 17.65
N SER A 52 3.02 -4.63 18.04
CA SER A 52 2.71 -5.82 17.24
C SER A 52 1.22 -5.85 16.93
N PHE A 53 0.84 -6.49 15.84
CA PHE A 53 -0.54 -6.60 15.40
C PHE A 53 -0.96 -8.06 15.34
N ILE A 54 -2.17 -8.34 15.82
CA ILE A 54 -2.86 -9.61 15.57
C ILE A 54 -4.06 -9.25 14.71
N SER A 55 -4.08 -9.73 13.47
CA SER A 55 -5.12 -9.40 12.49
C SER A 55 -5.97 -10.61 12.15
N TYR A 56 -7.26 -10.37 11.94
CA TYR A 56 -8.23 -11.38 11.51
C TYR A 56 -9.10 -10.83 10.38
N THR A 57 -9.39 -11.68 9.41
CA THR A 57 -10.39 -11.48 8.37
C THR A 57 -10.85 -12.84 7.86
N ASP A 58 -12.09 -12.96 7.40
CA ASP A 58 -12.52 -14.14 6.63
C ASP A 58 -11.97 -14.14 5.19
N GLY A 59 -11.31 -13.04 4.81
CA GLY A 59 -10.80 -12.84 3.47
C GLY A 59 -11.89 -12.64 2.43
N MET A 60 -11.48 -12.61 1.18
CA MET A 60 -12.38 -12.56 0.04
C MET A 60 -11.76 -13.27 -1.15
N ASP A 61 -12.60 -13.73 -2.05
CA ASP A 61 -12.17 -14.34 -3.31
C ASP A 61 -11.91 -13.24 -4.35
N LEU A 62 -10.65 -13.11 -4.76
CA LEU A 62 -10.20 -12.17 -5.79
C LEU A 62 -10.18 -12.88 -7.15
N ASN A 63 -11.35 -13.26 -7.66
CA ASN A 63 -11.49 -13.85 -8.97
C ASN A 63 -11.49 -12.79 -10.10
N ASP A 64 -11.40 -13.23 -11.35
CA ASP A 64 -11.30 -12.36 -12.53
C ASP A 64 -12.45 -11.36 -12.63
N ALA A 65 -13.66 -11.74 -12.25
CA ALA A 65 -14.81 -10.84 -12.29
C ALA A 65 -14.66 -9.67 -11.29
N VAL A 66 -14.12 -9.94 -10.09
CA VAL A 66 -13.81 -8.91 -9.10
C VAL A 66 -12.68 -8.00 -9.61
N MET A 67 -11.64 -8.58 -10.22
CA MET A 67 -10.54 -7.82 -10.81
C MET A 67 -11.03 -6.87 -11.91
N ASP A 68 -11.93 -7.33 -12.76
CA ASP A 68 -12.54 -6.51 -13.81
C ASP A 68 -13.40 -5.38 -13.21
N GLU A 69 -14.23 -5.67 -12.19
CA GLU A 69 -15.01 -4.64 -11.50
C GLU A 69 -14.09 -3.59 -10.83
N VAL A 70 -12.98 -4.00 -10.20
CA VAL A 70 -12.01 -3.07 -9.62
C VAL A 70 -11.39 -2.19 -10.70
N TYR A 71 -10.91 -2.78 -11.81
CA TYR A 71 -10.33 -2.04 -12.91
C TYR A 71 -11.33 -1.01 -13.49
N GLU A 72 -12.56 -1.40 -13.81
CA GLU A 72 -13.55 -0.50 -14.40
C GLU A 72 -13.90 0.68 -13.46
N ASN A 73 -13.85 0.47 -12.15
CA ASN A 73 -14.05 1.53 -11.17
C ASN A 73 -12.83 2.43 -10.96
N LEU A 74 -11.62 1.98 -11.27
CA LEU A 74 -10.38 2.76 -11.16
C LEU A 74 -9.94 3.36 -12.48
N LYS A 75 -10.45 2.89 -13.60
CA LYS A 75 -10.13 3.37 -14.94
C LYS A 75 -10.35 4.88 -15.06
N GLY A 76 -9.34 5.57 -15.60
CA GLY A 76 -9.31 7.03 -15.68
C GLY A 76 -8.87 7.73 -14.39
N ALA A 77 -8.46 6.99 -13.35
CA ALA A 77 -7.80 7.58 -12.20
C ALA A 77 -6.43 8.16 -12.62
N TYR A 78 -6.10 9.34 -12.09
CA TYR A 78 -4.80 9.96 -12.32
C TYR A 78 -3.70 9.30 -11.49
N VAL A 79 -4.01 8.97 -10.24
CA VAL A 79 -3.11 8.30 -9.28
C VAL A 79 -3.87 7.18 -8.59
N VAL A 80 -3.21 6.06 -8.35
CA VAL A 80 -3.73 4.95 -7.54
C VAL A 80 -2.72 4.55 -6.47
N ASP A 81 -3.22 4.30 -5.27
CA ASP A 81 -2.50 3.63 -4.20
C ASP A 81 -2.65 2.12 -4.39
N MET A 82 -1.50 1.42 -4.53
CA MET A 82 -1.47 0.01 -4.86
C MET A 82 -1.58 -0.85 -3.60
N HIS A 83 -2.40 -1.88 -3.67
CA HIS A 83 -2.53 -2.89 -2.64
C HIS A 83 -2.17 -4.27 -3.19
N VAL A 84 -1.52 -5.10 -2.38
CA VAL A 84 -1.16 -6.49 -2.74
C VAL A 84 -2.42 -7.30 -3.11
N GLY A 85 -2.31 -8.14 -4.13
CA GLY A 85 -3.40 -8.97 -4.64
C GLY A 85 -4.06 -8.46 -5.94
N PHE A 86 -3.80 -7.22 -6.36
CA PHE A 86 -4.42 -6.59 -7.53
C PHE A 86 -3.43 -6.30 -8.67
N LEU A 87 -2.34 -7.06 -8.77
CA LEU A 87 -1.25 -6.78 -9.73
C LEU A 87 -1.75 -6.62 -11.18
N ASP A 88 -2.64 -7.48 -11.65
CA ASP A 88 -3.14 -7.43 -13.04
C ASP A 88 -4.01 -6.19 -13.30
N VAL A 89 -4.74 -5.71 -12.30
CA VAL A 89 -5.46 -4.43 -12.37
C VAL A 89 -4.47 -3.30 -12.55
N TYR A 90 -3.40 -3.27 -11.78
CA TYR A 90 -2.38 -2.21 -11.86
C TYR A 90 -1.59 -2.25 -13.16
N LYS A 91 -1.27 -3.43 -13.70
CA LYS A 91 -0.68 -3.57 -15.04
C LYS A 91 -1.56 -2.97 -16.13
N ARG A 92 -2.90 -3.09 -16.00
CA ARG A 92 -3.87 -2.46 -16.93
C ARG A 92 -3.90 -0.94 -16.75
N LEU A 93 -4.03 -0.45 -15.52
CA LEU A 93 -4.03 0.98 -15.19
C LEU A 93 -2.73 1.68 -15.59
N LYS A 94 -1.58 1.01 -15.50
CA LYS A 94 -0.30 1.53 -15.99
C LYS A 94 -0.33 1.80 -17.49
N LYS A 95 -0.92 0.90 -18.27
CA LYS A 95 -1.09 1.07 -19.72
C LYS A 95 -2.02 2.26 -20.05
N ASP A 96 -2.97 2.55 -19.15
CA ASP A 96 -3.86 3.70 -19.27
C ASP A 96 -3.20 5.03 -18.83
N GLY A 97 -1.94 5.00 -18.37
CA GLY A 97 -1.19 6.17 -17.94
C GLY A 97 -1.44 6.61 -16.48
N CYS A 98 -2.03 5.75 -15.66
CA CYS A 98 -2.25 6.01 -14.24
C CYS A 98 -0.93 5.97 -13.48
N ILE A 99 -0.66 6.96 -12.65
CA ILE A 99 0.48 6.99 -11.72
C ILE A 99 0.19 6.03 -10.57
N GLN A 100 1.19 5.21 -10.22
CA GLN A 100 1.05 4.15 -9.23
C GLN A 100 2.00 4.36 -8.06
N ILE A 101 1.42 4.43 -6.86
CA ILE A 101 2.16 4.56 -5.61
C ILE A 101 2.04 3.23 -4.85
N PHE A 102 3.16 2.66 -4.43
CA PHE A 102 3.19 1.40 -3.71
C PHE A 102 3.71 1.58 -2.29
N ASP A 103 3.04 0.95 -1.34
CA ASP A 103 3.48 0.79 0.06
C ASP A 103 3.21 -0.67 0.46
N THR A 104 4.24 -1.40 0.86
CA THR A 104 4.12 -2.83 1.18
C THR A 104 3.48 -3.11 2.53
N GLY A 105 3.71 -2.22 3.51
CA GLY A 105 3.53 -2.57 4.91
C GLY A 105 4.58 -3.56 5.42
N TRP A 106 4.48 -3.95 6.70
CA TRP A 106 5.41 -4.88 7.35
C TRP A 106 4.97 -6.33 7.16
N GLU A 107 5.89 -7.17 6.69
CA GLU A 107 5.75 -8.62 6.63
C GLU A 107 7.07 -9.31 7.01
N ASP A 108 7.00 -10.52 7.60
CA ASP A 108 8.20 -11.24 8.01
C ASP A 108 9.04 -11.72 6.82
N ASP A 109 8.42 -11.99 5.68
CA ASP A 109 9.05 -12.43 4.43
C ASP A 109 9.13 -11.32 3.35
N LEU A 110 9.23 -10.06 3.80
CA LEU A 110 9.38 -8.89 2.93
C LEU A 110 10.72 -8.92 2.19
N THR A 111 10.71 -9.20 0.89
CA THR A 111 11.90 -9.28 0.03
C THR A 111 11.65 -8.64 -1.34
N LEU A 112 12.72 -8.18 -2.01
CA LEU A 112 12.63 -7.64 -3.37
C LEU A 112 12.08 -8.67 -4.36
N GLU A 113 12.46 -9.94 -4.24
CA GLU A 113 12.01 -11.01 -5.12
C GLU A 113 10.47 -11.18 -5.05
N LYS A 114 9.91 -11.21 -3.83
CA LYS A 114 8.46 -11.34 -3.60
C LYS A 114 7.65 -10.20 -4.23
N TYR A 115 8.18 -8.99 -4.17
CA TYR A 115 7.47 -7.77 -4.60
C TYR A 115 7.96 -7.22 -5.94
N LYS A 116 8.86 -7.91 -6.62
CA LYS A 116 9.49 -7.46 -7.87
C LYS A 116 8.47 -6.93 -8.89
N ASP A 117 7.44 -7.70 -9.17
CA ASP A 117 6.43 -7.34 -10.17
C ASP A 117 5.67 -6.05 -9.82
N TYR A 118 5.46 -5.78 -8.52
CA TYR A 118 4.84 -4.53 -8.04
C TYR A 118 5.83 -3.36 -8.16
N LEU A 119 7.09 -3.57 -7.75
CA LEU A 119 8.13 -2.54 -7.80
C LEU A 119 8.43 -2.11 -9.25
N GLU A 120 8.43 -3.05 -10.21
CA GLU A 120 8.68 -2.77 -11.64
C GLU A 120 7.58 -1.92 -12.30
N ILE A 121 6.35 -1.98 -11.81
CA ILE A 121 5.24 -1.19 -12.37
C ILE A 121 4.91 0.07 -11.58
N ALA A 122 5.31 0.15 -10.31
CA ALA A 122 5.10 1.34 -9.49
C ALA A 122 5.91 2.53 -10.04
N ASP A 123 5.33 3.73 -9.95
CA ASP A 123 6.05 4.98 -10.21
C ASP A 123 6.77 5.46 -8.96
N TYR A 124 6.19 5.16 -7.78
CA TYR A 124 6.74 5.51 -6.48
C TYR A 124 6.59 4.33 -5.52
N TYR A 125 7.63 4.07 -4.73
CA TYR A 125 7.60 3.18 -3.58
C TYR A 125 7.93 4.00 -2.33
N ILE A 126 7.09 3.95 -1.29
CA ILE A 126 7.18 4.84 -0.13
C ILE A 126 7.25 4.04 1.18
N PRO A 127 8.29 3.22 1.37
CA PRO A 127 8.46 2.41 2.59
C PRO A 127 8.82 3.28 3.79
N ASN A 128 8.59 2.76 4.99
CA ASN A 128 9.29 3.26 6.16
C ASN A 128 10.72 2.65 6.25
N GLN A 129 11.56 3.18 7.14
CA GLN A 129 12.96 2.76 7.27
C GLN A 129 13.12 1.25 7.58
N LYS A 130 12.23 0.67 8.42
CA LYS A 130 12.27 -0.76 8.75
C LYS A 130 11.92 -1.62 7.55
N GLU A 131 10.90 -1.23 6.80
CA GLU A 131 10.48 -1.89 5.56
C GLU A 131 11.55 -1.78 4.46
N ALA A 132 12.13 -0.58 4.27
CA ALA A 132 13.19 -0.35 3.29
C ALA A 132 14.41 -1.24 3.55
N MET A 133 14.91 -1.28 4.78
CA MET A 133 16.03 -2.14 5.17
C MET A 133 15.67 -3.63 5.06
N LYS A 134 14.45 -4.00 5.44
CA LYS A 134 13.99 -5.39 5.40
C LYS A 134 13.89 -5.90 3.96
N ILE A 135 13.23 -5.16 3.07
CA ILE A 135 13.02 -5.58 1.67
C ILE A 135 14.32 -5.69 0.90
N THR A 136 15.30 -4.81 1.21
CA THR A 136 16.61 -4.78 0.55
C THR A 136 17.64 -5.68 1.23
N GLY A 137 17.38 -6.16 2.45
CA GLY A 137 18.32 -6.96 3.24
C GLY A 137 19.53 -6.16 3.76
N THR A 138 19.40 -4.82 3.89
CA THR A 138 20.49 -3.92 4.32
C THR A 138 20.40 -3.58 5.80
N SER A 139 21.48 -2.96 6.32
CA SER A 139 21.60 -2.56 7.73
C SER A 139 21.47 -1.05 7.94
N SER A 140 21.44 -0.25 6.87
CA SER A 140 21.26 1.21 6.92
C SER A 140 20.25 1.68 5.90
N VAL A 141 19.66 2.86 6.16
CA VAL A 141 18.65 3.47 5.28
C VAL A 141 19.31 3.94 3.98
N GLU A 142 20.55 4.40 4.04
CA GLU A 142 21.34 4.84 2.90
C GLU A 142 21.63 3.68 1.95
N GLU A 143 22.06 2.52 2.46
CA GLU A 143 22.25 1.30 1.66
C GLU A 143 20.94 0.82 1.04
N ALA A 144 19.83 0.89 1.80
CA ALA A 144 18.51 0.57 1.28
C ALA A 144 18.11 1.52 0.13
N ALA A 145 18.37 2.82 0.28
CA ALA A 145 18.12 3.80 -0.76
C ALA A 145 19.00 3.59 -2.00
N ASP A 146 20.25 3.10 -1.82
CA ASP A 146 21.13 2.74 -2.95
C ASP A 146 20.53 1.60 -3.79
N ILE A 147 20.07 0.54 -3.15
CA ILE A 147 19.44 -0.60 -3.82
C ILE A 147 18.11 -0.18 -4.48
N LEU A 148 17.27 0.57 -3.76
CA LEU A 148 15.98 1.02 -4.29
C LEU A 148 16.14 1.98 -5.48
N SER A 149 17.27 2.68 -5.60
CA SER A 149 17.58 3.53 -6.75
C SER A 149 17.82 2.77 -8.06
N GLU A 150 17.93 1.45 -8.01
CA GLU A 150 17.93 0.61 -9.22
C GLU A 150 16.52 0.49 -9.85
N PHE A 151 15.48 0.69 -9.05
CA PHE A 151 14.07 0.65 -9.49
C PHE A 151 13.48 2.04 -9.72
N PHE A 152 13.89 3.04 -8.92
CA PHE A 152 13.27 4.36 -8.87
C PHE A 152 14.28 5.48 -9.03
N SER A 153 13.99 6.44 -9.90
CA SER A 153 14.80 7.67 -10.07
C SER A 153 14.81 8.56 -8.82
N ASP A 154 13.70 8.53 -8.10
CA ASP A 154 13.49 9.28 -6.87
C ASP A 154 13.03 8.30 -5.78
N VAL A 155 13.91 8.06 -4.81
CA VAL A 155 13.66 7.19 -3.66
C VAL A 155 13.28 8.03 -2.45
N THR A 156 12.16 7.69 -1.82
CA THR A 156 11.70 8.32 -0.58
C THR A 156 11.52 7.26 0.50
N ILE A 157 12.19 7.41 1.64
CA ILE A 157 12.06 6.51 2.80
C ILE A 157 11.59 7.30 4.01
N LYS A 158 10.45 6.90 4.59
CA LYS A 158 9.88 7.52 5.80
C LYS A 158 10.72 7.15 7.02
N MET A 159 11.15 8.14 7.83
CA MET A 159 12.01 7.94 9.01
C MET A 159 11.34 8.42 10.32
N ASP A 160 10.02 8.29 10.40
CA ASP A 160 9.23 8.67 11.57
C ASP A 160 9.50 10.15 11.98
N LYS A 161 9.84 10.40 13.25
CA LYS A 161 10.13 11.74 13.77
C LYS A 161 11.36 12.41 13.15
N GLU A 162 12.22 11.67 12.50
CA GLU A 162 13.40 12.20 11.80
C GLU A 162 13.05 12.77 10.42
N GLY A 163 11.82 12.54 9.95
CA GLY A 163 11.33 13.02 8.66
C GLY A 163 11.44 12.00 7.55
N CYS A 164 12.10 12.32 6.45
CA CYS A 164 12.33 11.37 5.36
C CYS A 164 13.69 11.55 4.69
N LEU A 165 14.24 10.43 4.21
CA LEU A 165 15.38 10.43 3.30
C LEU A 165 14.84 10.52 1.87
N LEU A 166 15.38 11.46 1.10
CA LEU A 166 15.21 11.53 -0.35
C LEU A 166 16.54 11.24 -1.02
N LYS A 167 16.53 10.35 -2.02
CA LYS A 167 17.68 10.08 -2.87
C LYS A 167 17.27 10.18 -4.33
N ASN A 168 18.06 10.91 -5.12
CA ASN A 168 17.92 11.02 -6.57
C ASN A 168 19.30 11.25 -7.19
N LYS A 169 19.34 11.64 -8.48
CA LYS A 169 20.57 11.96 -9.22
C LYS A 169 21.45 13.07 -8.60
N ASP A 170 20.86 13.95 -7.78
CA ASP A 170 21.57 15.07 -7.13
C ASP A 170 22.16 14.66 -5.77
N GLY A 171 21.91 13.42 -5.32
CA GLY A 171 22.42 12.83 -4.09
C GLY A 171 21.36 12.52 -3.07
N ILE A 172 21.78 12.39 -1.79
CA ILE A 172 20.91 12.08 -0.65
C ILE A 172 20.64 13.37 0.13
N LYS A 173 19.38 13.56 0.51
CA LYS A 173 18.92 14.66 1.36
C LYS A 173 17.97 14.13 2.44
N ILE A 174 18.17 14.56 3.69
CA ILE A 174 17.23 14.32 4.78
C ILE A 174 16.34 15.57 4.93
N ILE A 175 15.04 15.37 4.93
CA ILE A 175 14.03 16.41 5.20
C ILE A 175 13.46 16.11 6.57
N SER A 176 13.73 16.99 7.55
CA SER A 176 13.23 16.84 8.92
C SER A 176 11.70 16.94 8.98
N SER A 177 11.09 16.20 9.90
CA SER A 177 9.68 16.40 10.23
C SER A 177 9.46 17.78 10.86
N VAL A 178 8.27 18.33 10.65
CA VAL A 178 7.83 19.63 11.21
C VAL A 178 7.23 19.41 12.59
#